data_ccac24b03493616065ef0f78a7a5fc8c
#
_entry.id   ccac24b03493616065ef0f78a7a5fc8c
#
_cell.length_a   1.000
_cell.length_b   1.000
_cell.length_c   1.000
_cell.angle_alpha   90.00
_cell.angle_beta   90.00
_cell.angle_gamma   90.00
#
_symmetry.space_group_name_H-M   'P 1'
#
loop_
_entity.id
_entity.type
_entity.pdbx_description
1 polymer ?
#
loop_
_entity_poly.entity_id
_entity_poly.type
_entity_poly.pdbx_seq_one_letter_code
_entity_poly.pdbx_strand_id
1 'polypeptide(L)'
;MMDYAKYKTDKIAHGYMPAYEMMLDSIRHERMNVLEIGIEGGHSMEMWPDFFDHPETRIAGLDLGDCRSVVWPKVTCFRGDMKDPAVIDTICAEFSPLHVIIDDASHLSGDSMQAFAHLFPRLSPGGFYIIEDIPASDMLGGFVKVKIIDDWETEAAFVTVFRGPQSMDGILFMKKKGSFQPESEK
;
A
#
# COMPACT_ATOMS: atom_id res chain seq x y z
N MET A 1 -14.99 12.18 -9.64
CA MET A 1 -14.22 12.49 -8.40
C MET A 1 -14.94 11.80 -7.26
N MET A 2 -14.23 11.02 -6.47
CA MET A 2 -14.79 10.27 -5.36
C MET A 2 -15.18 11.21 -4.21
N ASP A 3 -16.32 10.95 -3.57
CA ASP A 3 -16.71 11.69 -2.34
C ASP A 3 -16.07 11.03 -1.13
N TYR A 4 -15.00 11.63 -0.63
CA TYR A 4 -14.28 11.13 0.54
C TYR A 4 -14.94 11.44 1.88
N ALA A 5 -15.88 12.38 1.94
CA ALA A 5 -16.49 12.84 3.20
C ALA A 5 -17.27 11.73 3.96
N LYS A 6 -17.65 10.67 3.27
CA LYS A 6 -18.35 9.52 3.86
C LYS A 6 -17.45 8.53 4.61
N TYR A 7 -16.13 8.59 4.42
CA TYR A 7 -15.18 7.67 5.04
C TYR A 7 -14.48 8.30 6.25
N LYS A 8 -14.07 7.45 7.19
CA LYS A 8 -13.45 7.88 8.45
C LYS A 8 -11.94 7.56 8.53
N THR A 9 -11.34 7.16 7.42
CA THR A 9 -9.90 6.89 7.39
C THR A 9 -9.11 8.19 7.61
N ASP A 10 -8.02 8.10 8.36
CA ASP A 10 -7.10 9.19 8.65
C ASP A 10 -6.33 9.67 7.41
N LYS A 11 -6.20 8.84 6.38
CA LYS A 11 -5.63 9.22 5.07
C LYS A 11 -6.27 10.48 4.47
N ILE A 12 -7.54 10.72 4.79
CA ILE A 12 -8.26 11.95 4.40
C ILE A 12 -7.77 13.14 5.23
N ALA A 13 -7.66 12.97 6.54
CA ALA A 13 -7.18 14.02 7.45
C ALA A 13 -5.71 14.37 7.20
N HIS A 14 -4.88 13.38 6.87
CA HIS A 14 -3.49 13.57 6.48
C HIS A 14 -3.34 14.20 5.10
N GLY A 15 -4.40 14.24 4.29
CA GLY A 15 -4.38 14.83 2.96
C GLY A 15 -3.68 13.96 1.91
N TYR A 16 -3.64 12.65 2.11
CA TYR A 16 -2.97 11.72 1.19
C TYR A 16 -3.79 11.40 -0.06
N MET A 17 -5.12 11.52 -0.01
CA MET A 17 -5.98 11.10 -1.11
C MET A 17 -5.69 11.78 -2.46
N PRO A 18 -5.37 13.10 -2.54
CA PRO A 18 -4.95 13.71 -3.80
C PRO A 18 -3.69 13.08 -4.40
N ALA A 19 -2.75 12.63 -3.56
CA ALA A 19 -1.56 11.93 -4.02
C ALA A 19 -1.89 10.53 -4.55
N TYR A 20 -2.75 9.79 -3.84
CA TYR A 20 -3.28 8.51 -4.31
C TYR A 20 -3.98 8.63 -5.66
N GLU A 21 -4.89 9.60 -5.82
CA GLU A 21 -5.55 9.85 -7.11
C GLU A 21 -4.52 10.15 -8.21
N MET A 22 -3.60 11.07 -7.97
CA MET A 22 -2.60 11.47 -8.96
C MET A 22 -1.71 10.30 -9.39
N MET A 23 -1.29 9.45 -8.44
CA MET A 23 -0.33 8.38 -8.70
C MET A 23 -0.97 7.12 -9.28
N LEU A 24 -2.20 6.81 -8.87
CA LEU A 24 -2.86 5.54 -9.19
C LEU A 24 -3.99 5.69 -10.23
N ASP A 25 -4.36 6.91 -10.67
CA ASP A 25 -5.48 7.14 -11.58
C ASP A 25 -5.41 6.30 -12.86
N SER A 26 -4.20 6.07 -13.36
CA SER A 26 -3.99 5.27 -14.57
C SER A 26 -4.23 3.76 -14.40
N ILE A 27 -4.32 3.26 -13.16
CA ILE A 27 -4.44 1.83 -12.89
C ILE A 27 -5.59 1.47 -11.96
N ARG A 28 -6.10 2.40 -11.11
CA ARG A 28 -7.09 2.09 -10.07
C ARG A 28 -8.44 1.56 -10.60
N HIS A 29 -8.69 1.71 -11.90
CA HIS A 29 -9.87 1.20 -12.58
C HIS A 29 -9.66 -0.18 -13.23
N GLU A 30 -8.45 -0.71 -13.12
CA GLU A 30 -8.09 -2.00 -13.69
C GLU A 30 -8.28 -3.13 -12.66
N ARG A 31 -8.43 -4.36 -13.15
CA ARG A 31 -8.44 -5.54 -12.28
C ARG A 31 -7.09 -5.73 -11.62
N MET A 32 -7.06 -5.77 -10.29
CA MET A 32 -5.82 -5.88 -9.54
C MET A 32 -5.99 -6.57 -8.19
N ASN A 33 -4.86 -6.97 -7.61
CA ASN A 33 -4.75 -7.37 -6.21
C ASN A 33 -4.00 -6.29 -5.44
N VAL A 34 -4.61 -5.83 -4.36
CA VAL A 34 -4.09 -4.78 -3.46
C VAL A 34 -3.82 -5.40 -2.10
N LEU A 35 -2.73 -5.04 -1.46
CA LEU A 35 -2.42 -5.39 -0.07
C LEU A 35 -2.23 -4.11 0.73
N GLU A 36 -2.94 -3.96 1.85
CA GLU A 36 -2.64 -2.97 2.88
C GLU A 36 -2.20 -3.66 4.16
N ILE A 37 -1.12 -3.17 4.74
CA ILE A 37 -0.53 -3.61 6.00
C ILE A 37 -0.78 -2.54 7.04
N GLY A 38 -1.37 -2.90 8.20
CA GLY A 38 -1.83 -1.94 9.20
C GLY A 38 -3.21 -1.42 8.84
N ILE A 39 -4.25 -2.16 9.19
CA ILE A 39 -5.62 -1.74 8.88
C ILE A 39 -6.41 -1.27 10.12
N GLU A 40 -5.84 -1.44 11.31
CA GLU A 40 -6.39 -0.99 12.58
C GLU A 40 -7.92 -1.22 12.71
N GLY A 41 -8.70 -0.14 12.75
CA GLY A 41 -10.17 -0.18 12.79
C GLY A 41 -10.85 -0.53 11.47
N GLY A 42 -10.10 -0.70 10.37
CA GLY A 42 -10.59 -1.06 9.04
C GLY A 42 -11.27 0.08 8.27
N HIS A 43 -11.07 1.33 8.68
CA HIS A 43 -11.69 2.48 8.00
C HIS A 43 -11.20 2.66 6.56
N SER A 44 -9.96 2.33 6.27
CA SER A 44 -9.41 2.28 4.92
C SER A 44 -10.04 1.14 4.09
N MET A 45 -10.33 0.00 4.73
CA MET A 45 -11.00 -1.15 4.10
C MET A 45 -12.43 -0.84 3.64
N GLU A 46 -13.08 0.15 4.24
CA GLU A 46 -14.38 0.67 3.76
C GLU A 46 -14.23 1.53 2.50
N MET A 47 -13.08 2.18 2.33
CA MET A 47 -12.81 3.12 1.25
C MET A 47 -12.23 2.46 0.00
N TRP A 48 -11.26 1.55 0.18
CA TRP A 48 -10.52 0.98 -0.95
C TRP A 48 -11.39 0.27 -1.99
N PRO A 49 -12.49 -0.45 -1.64
CA PRO A 49 -13.38 -1.05 -2.64
C PRO A 49 -14.03 -0.06 -3.61
N ASP A 50 -14.21 1.19 -3.20
CA ASP A 50 -14.74 2.27 -4.03
C ASP A 50 -13.61 3.03 -4.75
N PHE A 51 -12.42 3.11 -4.16
CA PHE A 51 -11.26 3.73 -4.79
C PHE A 51 -10.69 2.86 -5.92
N PHE A 52 -10.52 1.56 -5.68
CA PHE A 52 -10.16 0.55 -6.66
C PHE A 52 -11.45 -0.09 -7.21
N ASP A 53 -12.11 0.61 -8.11
CA ASP A 53 -13.50 0.40 -8.42
C ASP A 53 -13.79 -0.74 -9.41
N HIS A 54 -12.77 -1.34 -10.03
CA HIS A 54 -12.98 -2.52 -10.86
C HIS A 54 -13.68 -3.64 -10.06
N PRO A 55 -14.76 -4.25 -10.60
CA PRO A 55 -15.59 -5.20 -9.82
C PRO A 55 -14.85 -6.45 -9.36
N GLU A 56 -13.81 -6.87 -10.06
CA GLU A 56 -13.01 -8.06 -9.73
C GLU A 56 -11.69 -7.73 -9.01
N THR A 57 -11.48 -6.48 -8.63
CA THR A 57 -10.34 -6.13 -7.76
C THR A 57 -10.50 -6.80 -6.41
N ARG A 58 -9.40 -7.37 -5.91
CA ARG A 58 -9.33 -8.04 -4.61
C ARG A 58 -8.39 -7.27 -3.69
N ILE A 59 -8.77 -7.13 -2.44
CA ILE A 59 -8.03 -6.36 -1.45
C ILE A 59 -7.70 -7.28 -0.27
N ALA A 60 -6.43 -7.38 0.07
CA ALA A 60 -5.95 -8.04 1.27
C ALA A 60 -5.65 -6.98 2.34
N GLY A 61 -6.16 -7.18 3.54
CA GLY A 61 -5.79 -6.40 4.72
C GLY A 61 -5.01 -7.25 5.70
N LEU A 62 -3.84 -6.80 6.16
CA LEU A 62 -3.02 -7.48 7.17
C LEU A 62 -2.92 -6.63 8.43
N ASP A 63 -3.20 -7.23 9.59
CA ASP A 63 -3.01 -6.57 10.88
C ASP A 63 -2.57 -7.56 11.97
N LEU A 64 -1.93 -7.05 13.02
CA LEU A 64 -1.65 -7.82 14.26
C LEU A 64 -2.94 -8.15 15.01
N GLY A 65 -3.91 -7.25 14.96
CA GLY A 65 -5.25 -7.43 15.51
C GLY A 65 -6.10 -8.39 14.69
N ASP A 66 -7.21 -8.84 15.25
CA ASP A 66 -8.14 -9.74 14.56
C ASP A 66 -9.27 -8.95 13.89
N CYS A 67 -9.14 -8.73 12.60
CA CYS A 67 -10.13 -8.05 11.76
C CYS A 67 -11.03 -9.03 10.96
N ARG A 68 -10.82 -10.34 11.07
CA ARG A 68 -11.49 -11.36 10.24
C ARG A 68 -12.99 -11.50 10.53
N SER A 69 -13.47 -10.94 11.62
CA SER A 69 -14.90 -10.92 11.96
C SER A 69 -15.69 -9.81 11.23
N VAL A 70 -15.01 -8.84 10.65
CA VAL A 70 -15.62 -7.77 9.88
C VAL A 70 -15.58 -8.12 8.40
N VAL A 71 -16.70 -7.96 7.72
CA VAL A 71 -16.83 -8.29 6.29
C VAL A 71 -16.98 -7.00 5.49
N TRP A 72 -16.03 -6.73 4.64
CA TRP A 72 -16.09 -5.65 3.64
C TRP A 72 -16.14 -6.23 2.22
N PRO A 73 -16.82 -5.58 1.28
CA PRO A 73 -16.80 -6.00 -0.12
C PRO A 73 -15.37 -6.06 -0.68
N LYS A 74 -15.06 -7.10 -1.45
CA LYS A 74 -13.76 -7.31 -2.11
C LYS A 74 -12.57 -7.50 -1.15
N VAL A 75 -12.76 -7.49 0.19
CA VAL A 75 -11.68 -7.53 1.18
C VAL A 75 -11.58 -8.89 1.85
N THR A 76 -10.36 -9.39 1.93
CA THR A 76 -9.98 -10.56 2.77
C THR A 76 -8.99 -10.10 3.82
N CYS A 77 -9.29 -10.40 5.10
CA CYS A 77 -8.43 -10.01 6.21
C CYS A 77 -7.53 -11.15 6.67
N PHE A 78 -6.27 -10.82 6.88
CA PHE A 78 -5.25 -11.70 7.44
C PHE A 78 -4.80 -11.15 8.79
N ARG A 79 -4.55 -12.07 9.72
CA ARG A 79 -3.95 -11.72 11.01
C ARG A 79 -2.53 -12.24 11.06
N GLY A 80 -1.57 -11.34 11.35
CA GLY A 80 -0.17 -11.72 11.52
C GLY A 80 0.77 -10.52 11.58
N ASP A 81 2.04 -10.80 11.80
CA ASP A 81 3.10 -9.80 11.77
C ASP A 81 3.65 -9.67 10.34
N MET A 82 3.72 -8.45 9.82
CA MET A 82 4.30 -8.17 8.50
C MET A 82 5.77 -8.55 8.38
N LYS A 83 6.46 -8.75 9.50
CA LYS A 83 7.86 -9.20 9.57
C LYS A 83 8.00 -10.71 9.49
N ASP A 84 6.91 -11.46 9.61
CA ASP A 84 6.92 -12.92 9.49
C ASP A 84 6.80 -13.35 8.03
N PRO A 85 7.87 -13.92 7.43
CA PRO A 85 7.81 -14.37 6.03
C PRO A 85 6.69 -15.38 5.74
N ALA A 86 6.32 -16.21 6.72
CA ALA A 86 5.26 -17.21 6.53
C ALA A 86 3.88 -16.58 6.38
N VAL A 87 3.63 -15.45 7.06
CA VAL A 87 2.41 -14.66 6.91
C VAL A 87 2.38 -14.04 5.51
N ILE A 88 3.47 -13.43 5.09
CA ILE A 88 3.60 -12.84 3.74
C ILE A 88 3.42 -13.90 2.65
N ASP A 89 4.05 -15.06 2.81
CA ASP A 89 3.92 -16.16 1.84
C ASP A 89 2.48 -16.67 1.73
N THR A 90 1.75 -16.72 2.85
CA THR A 90 0.32 -17.08 2.86
C THR A 90 -0.52 -16.09 2.07
N ILE A 91 -0.31 -14.79 2.28
CA ILE A 91 -1.01 -13.73 1.53
C ILE A 91 -0.67 -13.82 0.04
N CYS A 92 0.62 -13.94 -0.29
CA CYS A 92 1.06 -14.01 -1.69
C CYS A 92 0.57 -15.27 -2.40
N ALA A 93 0.41 -16.40 -1.71
CA ALA A 93 -0.17 -17.61 -2.30
C ALA A 93 -1.61 -17.39 -2.78
N GLU A 94 -2.36 -16.53 -2.11
CA GLU A 94 -3.75 -16.24 -2.46
C GLU A 94 -3.91 -15.02 -3.38
N PHE A 95 -3.07 -13.98 -3.20
CA PHE A 95 -3.20 -12.66 -3.84
C PHE A 95 -2.13 -12.36 -4.89
N SER A 96 -1.34 -13.33 -5.32
CA SER A 96 -0.36 -13.10 -6.39
C SER A 96 -1.04 -13.05 -7.76
N PRO A 97 -0.63 -12.14 -8.65
CA PRO A 97 0.37 -11.11 -8.47
C PRO A 97 -0.16 -9.91 -7.65
N LEU A 98 0.68 -9.27 -6.83
CA LEU A 98 0.32 -8.03 -6.15
C LEU A 98 0.61 -6.83 -7.05
N HIS A 99 -0.32 -5.88 -7.14
CA HIS A 99 -0.21 -4.71 -8.01
C HIS A 99 -0.02 -3.41 -7.23
N VAL A 100 -0.61 -3.32 -6.05
CA VAL A 100 -0.44 -2.21 -5.12
C VAL A 100 -0.22 -2.78 -3.73
N ILE A 101 0.80 -2.29 -3.04
CA ILE A 101 1.11 -2.61 -1.64
C ILE A 101 1.16 -1.30 -0.88
N ILE A 102 0.43 -1.20 0.21
CA ILE A 102 0.35 -0.04 1.10
C ILE A 102 0.87 -0.47 2.47
N ASP A 103 1.93 0.13 2.94
CA ASP A 103 2.49 -0.06 4.28
C ASP A 103 2.10 1.13 5.15
N ASP A 104 1.11 0.91 5.99
CA ASP A 104 0.53 1.87 6.95
C ASP A 104 0.51 1.24 8.35
N ALA A 105 1.58 0.51 8.72
CA ALA A 105 1.57 -0.32 9.92
C ALA A 105 2.18 0.39 11.15
N SER A 106 3.43 0.08 11.47
CA SER A 106 4.05 0.53 12.74
C SER A 106 4.65 1.93 12.66
N HIS A 107 4.79 2.49 11.46
CA HIS A 107 5.50 3.75 11.16
C HIS A 107 6.97 3.74 11.66
N LEU A 108 7.50 2.54 11.94
CA LEU A 108 8.89 2.34 12.31
C LEU A 108 9.69 1.94 11.07
N SER A 109 10.64 2.78 10.72
CA SER A 109 11.48 2.62 9.52
C SER A 109 12.12 1.23 9.39
N GLY A 110 12.51 0.61 10.52
CA GLY A 110 13.07 -0.74 10.52
C GLY A 110 12.07 -1.83 10.15
N ASP A 111 10.82 -1.67 10.55
CA ASP A 111 9.74 -2.61 10.26
C ASP A 111 9.32 -2.49 8.79
N SER A 112 9.13 -1.26 8.31
CA SER A 112 8.83 -0.99 6.89
C SER A 112 9.91 -1.49 5.96
N MET A 113 11.19 -1.39 6.36
CA MET A 113 12.31 -1.96 5.58
C MET A 113 12.25 -3.49 5.47
N GLN A 114 11.87 -4.18 6.56
CA GLN A 114 11.72 -5.64 6.52
C GLN A 114 10.55 -6.05 5.63
N ALA A 115 9.38 -5.40 5.80
CA ALA A 115 8.22 -5.63 4.95
C ALA A 115 8.54 -5.37 3.47
N PHE A 116 9.19 -4.23 3.19
CA PHE A 116 9.61 -3.88 1.83
C PHE A 116 10.53 -4.94 1.22
N ALA A 117 11.54 -5.40 1.94
CA ALA A 117 12.48 -6.41 1.44
C ALA A 117 11.80 -7.73 1.06
N HIS A 118 10.73 -8.09 1.77
CA HIS A 118 9.94 -9.28 1.47
C HIS A 118 8.92 -9.09 0.36
N LEU A 119 8.26 -7.93 0.30
CA LEU A 119 7.09 -7.70 -0.54
C LEU A 119 7.43 -7.05 -1.90
N PHE A 120 8.43 -6.15 -1.96
CA PHE A 120 8.77 -5.48 -3.21
C PHE A 120 9.18 -6.44 -4.35
N PRO A 121 9.93 -7.53 -4.09
CA PRO A 121 10.19 -8.56 -5.11
C PRO A 121 8.91 -9.19 -5.68
N ARG A 122 7.85 -9.30 -4.86
CA ARG A 122 6.56 -9.92 -5.21
C ARG A 122 5.59 -8.96 -5.90
N LEU A 123 5.92 -7.66 -5.92
CA LEU A 123 5.15 -6.65 -6.62
C LEU A 123 5.28 -6.84 -8.14
N SER A 124 4.17 -6.74 -8.85
CA SER A 124 4.13 -6.81 -10.30
C SER A 124 4.92 -5.69 -10.97
N PRO A 125 5.52 -5.93 -12.15
CA PRO A 125 6.07 -4.84 -12.95
C PRO A 125 5.04 -3.75 -13.20
N GLY A 126 5.43 -2.48 -13.01
CA GLY A 126 4.52 -1.34 -13.13
C GLY A 126 3.60 -1.10 -11.94
N GLY A 127 3.61 -1.99 -10.95
CA GLY A 127 2.87 -1.84 -9.69
C GLY A 127 3.51 -0.83 -8.74
N PHE A 128 2.81 -0.51 -7.66
CA PHE A 128 3.23 0.49 -6.68
C PHE A 128 3.40 -0.11 -5.28
N TYR A 129 4.52 0.22 -4.63
CA TYR A 129 4.73 0.07 -3.20
C TYR A 129 4.64 1.45 -2.55
N ILE A 130 3.78 1.59 -1.57
CA ILE A 130 3.47 2.87 -0.92
C ILE A 130 3.76 2.73 0.56
N ILE A 131 4.44 3.69 1.14
CA ILE A 131 4.69 3.74 2.59
C ILE A 131 4.09 5.04 3.11
N GLU A 132 3.19 4.94 4.07
CA GLU A 132 2.54 6.08 4.74
C GLU A 132 3.28 6.45 6.02
N ASP A 133 3.02 7.65 6.50
CA ASP A 133 3.47 8.19 7.79
C ASP A 133 4.97 8.07 8.04
N ILE A 134 5.76 8.31 6.97
CA ILE A 134 7.22 8.36 7.11
C ILE A 134 7.60 9.62 7.88
N PRO A 135 8.24 9.48 9.05
CA PRO A 135 8.65 10.64 9.86
C PRO A 135 9.51 11.64 9.08
N ALA A 136 9.29 12.92 9.30
CA ALA A 136 10.03 13.97 8.62
C ALA A 136 11.55 13.85 8.78
N SER A 137 12.02 13.34 9.92
CA SER A 137 13.42 13.06 10.18
C SER A 137 14.00 12.02 9.23
N ASP A 138 13.24 10.98 8.92
CA ASP A 138 13.66 9.91 8.04
C ASP A 138 13.65 10.34 6.57
N MET A 139 12.66 11.15 6.17
CA MET A 139 12.60 11.74 4.84
C MET A 139 13.75 12.70 4.56
N LEU A 140 14.15 13.50 5.57
CA LEU A 140 15.23 14.49 5.47
C LEU A 140 16.60 13.89 5.77
N GLY A 141 16.66 12.88 6.65
CA GLY A 141 17.90 12.28 7.15
C GLY A 141 18.51 11.18 6.27
N GLY A 142 17.86 10.81 5.18
CA GLY A 142 18.42 9.86 4.23
C GLY A 142 17.98 8.41 4.39
N PHE A 143 17.08 8.08 5.35
CA PHE A 143 16.56 6.72 5.47
C PHE A 143 15.88 6.29 4.17
N VAL A 144 14.95 7.07 3.67
CA VAL A 144 14.27 6.80 2.40
C VAL A 144 15.29 6.75 1.26
N LYS A 145 16.21 7.71 1.20
CA LYS A 145 17.23 7.76 0.15
C LYS A 145 18.17 6.57 0.21
N VAL A 146 18.82 6.35 1.36
CA VAL A 146 19.91 5.37 1.47
C VAL A 146 19.37 3.94 1.56
N LYS A 147 18.29 3.71 2.30
CA LYS A 147 17.82 2.36 2.56
C LYS A 147 16.81 1.85 1.54
N ILE A 148 15.90 2.70 1.09
CA ILE A 148 14.86 2.27 0.15
C ILE A 148 15.27 2.63 -1.29
N ILE A 149 15.58 3.88 -1.57
CA ILE A 149 15.82 4.33 -2.94
C ILE A 149 17.15 3.78 -3.47
N ASP A 150 18.25 3.97 -2.72
CA ASP A 150 19.57 3.59 -3.22
C ASP A 150 19.74 2.06 -3.32
N ASP A 151 19.22 1.30 -2.35
CA ASP A 151 19.31 -0.17 -2.37
C ASP A 151 18.41 -0.79 -3.45
N TRP A 152 17.27 -0.16 -3.80
CA TRP A 152 16.25 -0.71 -4.70
C TRP A 152 16.04 0.10 -5.99
N GLU A 153 16.82 1.15 -6.19
CA GLU A 153 16.69 2.07 -7.33
C GLU A 153 16.71 1.33 -8.68
N THR A 154 17.48 0.26 -8.79
CA THR A 154 17.55 -0.53 -10.02
C THR A 154 16.24 -1.19 -10.39
N GLU A 155 15.35 -1.44 -9.42
CA GLU A 155 14.04 -2.05 -9.62
C GLU A 155 12.90 -1.04 -9.61
N ALA A 156 13.11 0.20 -9.13
CA ALA A 156 12.10 1.24 -9.08
C ALA A 156 12.17 2.13 -10.32
N ALA A 157 11.09 2.21 -11.08
CA ALA A 157 10.99 3.11 -12.23
C ALA A 157 10.75 4.56 -11.82
N PHE A 158 10.10 4.78 -10.67
CA PHE A 158 9.68 6.08 -10.21
C PHE A 158 9.58 6.10 -8.69
N VAL A 159 10.01 7.19 -8.08
CA VAL A 159 9.89 7.44 -6.64
C VAL A 159 9.42 8.88 -6.43
N THR A 160 8.40 9.06 -5.63
CA THR A 160 7.89 10.39 -5.24
C THR A 160 7.56 10.39 -3.75
N VAL A 161 7.86 11.50 -3.10
CA VAL A 161 7.53 11.74 -1.70
C VAL A 161 6.61 12.94 -1.62
N PHE A 162 5.46 12.77 -1.00
CA PHE A 162 4.49 13.82 -0.73
C PHE A 162 4.45 14.14 0.77
N ARG A 163 4.08 15.35 1.08
CA ARG A 163 3.71 15.76 2.44
C ARG A 163 2.28 16.27 2.40
N GLY A 164 1.45 15.70 3.21
CA GLY A 164 0.10 16.20 3.42
C GLY A 164 0.12 17.59 4.08
N PRO A 165 -0.88 18.42 3.81
CA PRO A 165 -0.92 19.79 4.33
C PRO A 165 -1.10 19.89 5.84
N GLN A 166 -1.53 18.81 6.50
CA GLN A 166 -1.83 18.77 7.94
C GLN A 166 -0.94 17.80 8.73
N SER A 167 -0.06 17.03 8.05
CA SER A 167 0.82 16.05 8.68
C SER A 167 2.28 16.51 8.62
N MET A 168 3.03 16.21 9.68
CA MET A 168 4.51 16.33 9.70
C MET A 168 5.18 15.14 9.01
N ASP A 169 4.42 14.10 8.75
CA ASP A 169 4.83 12.86 8.11
C ASP A 169 4.54 12.90 6.61
N GLY A 170 5.13 12.02 5.86
CA GLY A 170 4.99 11.99 4.41
C GLY A 170 4.58 10.62 3.90
N ILE A 171 4.23 10.59 2.63
CA ILE A 171 3.91 9.37 1.90
C ILE A 171 4.91 9.17 0.76
N LEU A 172 5.41 7.95 0.61
CA LEU A 172 6.34 7.56 -0.43
C LEU A 172 5.68 6.61 -1.40
N PHE A 173 5.71 6.94 -2.69
CA PHE A 173 5.28 6.05 -3.77
C PHE A 173 6.51 5.54 -4.53
N MET A 174 6.65 4.24 -4.65
CA MET A 174 7.65 3.59 -5.47
C MET A 174 6.97 2.75 -6.54
N LYS A 175 7.25 3.04 -7.80
CA LYS A 175 6.76 2.25 -8.92
C LYS A 175 7.83 1.27 -9.37
N LYS A 176 7.52 -0.02 -9.40
CA LYS A 176 8.43 -1.05 -9.93
C LYS A 176 8.59 -0.88 -11.44
N LYS A 177 9.82 -1.03 -11.94
CA LYS A 177 10.11 -0.97 -13.39
C LYS A 177 9.22 -1.93 -14.17
N GLY A 178 8.83 -1.51 -15.37
CA GLY A 178 7.98 -2.28 -16.26
C GLY A 178 6.61 -1.61 -16.49
N SER A 179 5.82 -2.22 -17.37
CA SER A 179 4.46 -1.76 -17.65
C SER A 179 3.47 -2.51 -16.76
N PHE A 180 2.49 -1.79 -16.24
CA PHE A 180 1.38 -2.39 -15.52
C PHE A 180 0.66 -3.41 -16.41
N GLN A 181 0.39 -4.58 -15.85
CA GLN A 181 -0.38 -5.64 -16.48
C GLN A 181 -1.54 -5.97 -15.54
N PRO A 182 -2.79 -5.68 -15.91
CA PRO A 182 -3.94 -6.08 -15.11
C PRO A 182 -4.00 -7.61 -14.98
N GLU A 183 -4.67 -8.08 -13.94
CA GLU A 183 -4.88 -9.52 -13.79
C GLU A 183 -5.74 -10.03 -14.96
N SER A 184 -5.25 -11.03 -15.68
CA SER A 184 -5.97 -11.61 -16.82
C SER A 184 -7.24 -12.34 -16.36
N GLU A 185 -8.28 -12.28 -17.15
CA GLU A 185 -9.45 -13.16 -16.97
C GLU A 185 -8.98 -14.62 -17.01
N LYS A 186 -9.38 -15.38 -15.99
CA LYS A 186 -9.15 -16.85 -15.92
C LYS A 186 -10.35 -17.59 -16.45
#